data_5b310d9138dafab352b804861138d487
#
_entry.id   5b310d9138dafab352b804861138d487
#
_cell.length_a   1.000
_cell.length_b   1.000
_cell.length_c   1.000
_cell.angle_alpha   90.00
_cell.angle_beta   90.00
_cell.angle_gamma   90.00
#
_symmetry.space_group_name_H-M   'P 1'
#
loop_
_entity.id
_entity.type
_entity.pdbx_description
1 polymer ?
#
loop_
_entity_poly.entity_id
_entity_poly.type
_entity_poly.pdbx_seq_one_letter_code
_entity_poly.pdbx_strand_id
1 'polypeptide(L)'
;MEKVLILGLGNNNGGKSSLLYFASKPDKYIVRVSDIAPKSNFKFIDEFKDMNVEFFFSDQDPKENIKWADVVIKNPAIPSKLPQLSLAHHISNDIAYLTTSEYVKNTHIITVTGTKGKSSTASAITHALKHLNKDVIICGNIGISAFTVLTELENRARQGIPMPDYIVIEMSSWQINDTYIALNAKMPKIKLAIFTSIYSDHLNSYKSKEEYLLDKVKLFNTNCELILIEKKIKKYFAQHRPQLVKRTTTFPKDSNPYISNKIELQCAYRALKLLKFKDSDIHNALFTYKGIPHRCEQVDVIDDIMFINDSAATIPEAASYSCKNISPLSYHIIMGGSDKKLTTLGIRFAARKASTITLLDGNYTQNKLIPYLEKHNYNYTGPFRSMQEAFDSAYTLAKEVKANTNKMQVVILSPGATSFELFTNEFDRGDKFKACVHNINNEANQ
;
A
#
# COMPACT_ATOMS: atom_id res chain seq x y z
N MET A 1 -2.20 -23.19 27.56
CA MET A 1 -1.53 -22.38 26.50
C MET A 1 -2.23 -22.66 25.18
N GLU A 2 -2.60 -21.64 24.44
CA GLU A 2 -3.27 -21.73 23.14
C GLU A 2 -2.24 -22.10 22.04
N LYS A 3 -2.58 -23.04 21.19
CA LYS A 3 -1.74 -23.49 20.08
C LYS A 3 -2.01 -22.63 18.84
N VAL A 4 -1.01 -21.88 18.42
CA VAL A 4 -1.12 -20.93 17.30
C VAL A 4 -0.27 -21.41 16.13
N LEU A 5 -0.88 -21.59 14.97
CA LEU A 5 -0.18 -21.79 13.71
C LEU A 5 -0.14 -20.48 12.92
N ILE A 6 1.05 -20.01 12.60
CA ILE A 6 1.26 -18.95 11.61
C ILE A 6 1.42 -19.62 10.26
N LEU A 7 0.40 -19.52 9.41
CA LEU A 7 0.36 -20.12 8.08
C LEU A 7 0.77 -19.09 7.03
N GLY A 8 1.99 -19.23 6.53
CA GLY A 8 2.64 -18.34 5.58
C GLY A 8 3.25 -17.08 6.22
N LEU A 9 4.56 -16.93 6.10
CA LEU A 9 5.28 -15.72 6.56
C LEU A 9 5.17 -14.59 5.54
N GLY A 10 5.14 -14.93 4.24
CA GLY A 10 5.08 -13.95 3.15
C GLY A 10 6.33 -13.07 3.05
N ASN A 11 6.38 -12.24 2.02
CA ASN A 11 7.55 -11.39 1.72
C ASN A 11 7.49 -9.99 2.35
N ASN A 12 6.37 -9.60 2.96
CA ASN A 12 6.08 -8.25 3.44
C ASN A 12 5.87 -8.24 4.95
N ASN A 13 6.88 -8.37 5.73
CA ASN A 13 6.91 -8.22 7.21
C ASN A 13 5.67 -8.65 8.05
N GLY A 14 4.51 -8.89 7.44
CA GLY A 14 3.28 -9.28 8.12
C GLY A 14 3.41 -10.58 8.92
N GLY A 15 4.03 -11.60 8.31
CA GLY A 15 4.31 -12.86 8.98
C GLY A 15 5.35 -12.72 10.11
N LYS A 16 6.39 -11.89 9.90
CA LYS A 16 7.35 -11.56 10.97
C LYS A 16 6.66 -10.91 12.16
N SER A 17 5.75 -9.96 11.91
CA SER A 17 4.99 -9.27 12.97
C SER A 17 4.06 -10.23 13.71
N SER A 18 3.39 -11.15 12.98
CA SER A 18 2.57 -12.21 13.59
C SER A 18 3.43 -13.11 14.49
N LEU A 19 4.57 -13.56 13.97
CA LEU A 19 5.50 -14.41 14.73
C LEU A 19 5.99 -13.70 15.99
N LEU A 20 6.43 -12.46 15.87
CA LEU A 20 6.93 -11.66 17.02
C LEU A 20 5.83 -11.48 18.09
N TYR A 21 4.58 -11.19 17.66
CA TYR A 21 3.47 -10.98 18.58
C TYR A 21 3.18 -12.22 19.44
N PHE A 22 3.15 -13.41 18.86
CA PHE A 22 2.84 -14.63 19.57
C PHE A 22 4.06 -15.22 20.30
N ALA A 23 5.22 -15.25 19.65
CA ALA A 23 6.45 -15.80 20.23
C ALA A 23 6.96 -15.00 21.46
N SER A 24 6.66 -13.70 21.53
CA SER A 24 7.00 -12.87 22.71
C SER A 24 6.15 -13.16 23.96
N LYS A 25 5.19 -14.08 23.87
CA LYS A 25 4.25 -14.42 24.96
C LYS A 25 4.22 -15.94 25.24
N PRO A 26 5.38 -16.54 25.61
CA PRO A 26 5.52 -17.99 25.75
C PRO A 26 4.62 -18.58 26.85
N ASP A 27 4.21 -17.78 27.84
CA ASP A 27 3.28 -18.23 28.89
C ASP A 27 1.82 -18.39 28.39
N LYS A 28 1.51 -17.78 27.25
CA LYS A 28 0.15 -17.81 26.66
C LYS A 28 0.05 -18.72 25.46
N TYR A 29 1.09 -18.78 24.62
CA TYR A 29 1.03 -19.40 23.31
C TYR A 29 2.13 -20.44 23.09
N ILE A 30 1.76 -21.52 22.39
CA ILE A 30 2.70 -22.45 21.75
C ILE A 30 2.60 -22.17 20.26
N VAL A 31 3.73 -21.85 19.61
CA VAL A 31 3.74 -21.30 18.25
C VAL A 31 4.35 -22.30 17.27
N ARG A 32 3.65 -22.56 16.17
CA ARG A 32 4.18 -23.19 14.96
C ARG A 32 4.14 -22.21 13.79
N VAL A 33 5.09 -22.36 12.91
CA VAL A 33 5.13 -21.66 11.62
C VAL A 33 5.18 -22.70 10.51
N SER A 34 4.28 -22.58 9.53
CA SER A 34 4.32 -23.39 8.31
C SER A 34 4.36 -22.48 7.08
N ASP A 35 5.33 -22.72 6.20
CA ASP A 35 5.46 -21.98 4.94
C ASP A 35 5.92 -22.91 3.81
N ILE A 36 5.35 -22.72 2.61
CA ILE A 36 5.72 -23.45 1.39
C ILE A 36 7.13 -23.11 0.91
N ALA A 37 7.62 -21.91 1.24
CA ALA A 37 8.95 -21.46 0.86
C ALA A 37 10.04 -22.07 1.76
N PRO A 38 11.27 -22.24 1.26
CA PRO A 38 12.40 -22.72 2.06
C PRO A 38 12.86 -21.67 3.08
N LYS A 39 13.47 -22.10 4.18
CA LYS A 39 14.01 -21.25 5.26
C LYS A 39 14.88 -20.11 4.72
N SER A 40 15.66 -20.35 3.66
CA SER A 40 16.57 -19.37 3.06
C SER A 40 15.90 -18.09 2.57
N ASN A 41 14.58 -18.10 2.34
CA ASN A 41 13.82 -16.92 1.94
C ASN A 41 13.57 -15.94 3.10
N PHE A 42 13.78 -16.37 4.34
CA PHE A 42 13.41 -15.63 5.55
C PHE A 42 14.64 -15.34 6.41
N LYS A 43 15.42 -14.34 6.05
CA LYS A 43 16.66 -13.95 6.76
C LYS A 43 16.45 -13.60 8.25
N PHE A 44 15.24 -13.21 8.62
CA PHE A 44 14.90 -12.81 10.00
C PHE A 44 14.64 -14.01 10.94
N ILE A 45 14.59 -15.24 10.46
CA ILE A 45 14.24 -16.41 11.28
C ILE A 45 15.26 -16.64 12.42
N ASP A 46 16.51 -16.30 12.19
CA ASP A 46 17.54 -16.47 13.22
C ASP A 46 17.35 -15.54 14.44
N GLU A 47 16.53 -14.48 14.32
CA GLU A 47 16.11 -13.65 15.44
C GLU A 47 15.22 -14.42 16.46
N PHE A 48 14.64 -15.56 16.06
CA PHE A 48 13.70 -16.36 16.83
C PHE A 48 14.29 -17.70 17.33
N LYS A 49 15.61 -17.92 17.16
CA LYS A 49 16.27 -19.18 17.50
C LYS A 49 16.16 -19.58 18.99
N ASP A 50 16.09 -18.56 19.87
CA ASP A 50 16.01 -18.74 21.32
C ASP A 50 14.55 -18.67 21.84
N MET A 51 13.57 -18.54 20.96
CA MET A 51 12.14 -18.54 21.29
C MET A 51 11.54 -19.94 21.09
N ASN A 52 10.52 -20.27 21.87
CA ASN A 52 9.81 -21.56 21.76
C ASN A 52 8.88 -21.57 20.54
N VAL A 53 9.46 -21.72 19.34
CA VAL A 53 8.75 -21.76 18.05
C VAL A 53 9.20 -22.96 17.23
N GLU A 54 8.27 -23.75 16.74
CA GLU A 54 8.54 -24.83 15.79
C GLU A 54 8.31 -24.34 14.33
N PHE A 55 9.31 -24.59 13.45
CA PHE A 55 9.27 -24.15 12.06
C PHE A 55 9.18 -25.31 11.09
N PHE A 56 8.22 -25.24 10.17
CA PHE A 56 7.96 -26.17 9.08
C PHE A 56 8.09 -25.43 7.75
N PHE A 57 9.29 -25.46 7.15
CA PHE A 57 9.57 -24.85 5.85
C PHE A 57 9.47 -25.88 4.73
N SER A 58 9.20 -25.41 3.50
CA SER A 58 8.92 -26.26 2.34
C SER A 58 7.72 -27.20 2.57
N ASP A 59 6.80 -26.77 3.44
CA ASP A 59 5.61 -27.53 3.82
C ASP A 59 4.54 -27.43 2.73
N GLN A 60 4.52 -28.43 1.85
CA GLN A 60 3.58 -28.47 0.72
C GLN A 60 2.16 -28.91 1.13
N ASP A 61 1.99 -29.56 2.29
CA ASP A 61 0.70 -30.00 2.80
C ASP A 61 0.57 -29.78 4.32
N PRO A 62 0.21 -28.58 4.75
CA PRO A 62 0.20 -28.18 6.16
C PRO A 62 -0.93 -28.81 7.02
N LYS A 63 -1.56 -29.88 6.57
CA LYS A 63 -2.74 -30.49 7.22
C LYS A 63 -2.52 -30.80 8.70
N GLU A 64 -1.40 -31.42 9.04
CA GLU A 64 -1.13 -31.83 10.43
C GLU A 64 -0.85 -30.59 11.32
N ASN A 65 -0.19 -29.58 10.79
CA ASN A 65 0.02 -28.32 11.51
C ASN A 65 -1.31 -27.54 11.69
N ILE A 66 -2.20 -27.59 10.70
CA ILE A 66 -3.53 -26.95 10.78
C ILE A 66 -4.40 -27.66 11.82
N LYS A 67 -4.45 -29.01 11.83
CA LYS A 67 -5.21 -29.78 12.85
C LYS A 67 -4.67 -29.61 14.26
N TRP A 68 -3.36 -29.42 14.40
CA TRP A 68 -2.71 -29.25 15.70
C TRP A 68 -3.09 -27.92 16.37
N ALA A 69 -3.37 -26.89 15.58
CA ALA A 69 -3.58 -25.52 16.07
C ALA A 69 -5.01 -25.29 16.58
N ASP A 70 -5.13 -24.60 17.71
CA ASP A 70 -6.40 -24.04 18.16
C ASP A 70 -6.81 -22.86 17.28
N VAL A 71 -5.79 -22.07 16.85
CA VAL A 71 -5.97 -20.90 15.96
C VAL A 71 -4.94 -20.91 14.83
N VAL A 72 -5.40 -20.72 13.61
CA VAL A 72 -4.57 -20.53 12.41
C VAL A 72 -4.56 -19.05 12.04
N ILE A 73 -3.41 -18.41 12.14
CA ILE A 73 -3.17 -17.03 11.66
C ILE A 73 -2.74 -17.13 10.19
N LYS A 74 -3.69 -16.85 9.31
CA LYS A 74 -3.51 -17.01 7.87
C LYS A 74 -2.92 -15.75 7.23
N ASN A 75 -1.83 -15.91 6.46
CA ASN A 75 -1.35 -14.83 5.61
C ASN A 75 -2.38 -14.49 4.52
N PRO A 76 -2.67 -13.20 4.25
CA PRO A 76 -3.64 -12.81 3.22
C PRO A 76 -3.35 -13.33 1.80
N ALA A 77 -2.08 -13.61 1.48
CA ALA A 77 -1.70 -14.16 0.17
C ALA A 77 -2.13 -15.64 -0.03
N ILE A 78 -2.44 -16.35 1.05
CA ILE A 78 -2.95 -17.72 0.97
C ILE A 78 -4.44 -17.65 0.62
N PRO A 79 -4.91 -18.36 -0.43
CA PRO A 79 -6.32 -18.36 -0.80
C PRO A 79 -7.22 -18.87 0.35
N SER A 80 -8.27 -18.15 0.68
CA SER A 80 -9.23 -18.54 1.73
C SER A 80 -10.00 -19.84 1.38
N LYS A 81 -9.94 -20.24 0.11
CA LYS A 81 -10.55 -21.51 -0.40
C LYS A 81 -9.56 -22.67 -0.41
N LEU A 82 -8.38 -22.56 0.20
CA LEU A 82 -7.45 -23.68 0.34
C LEU A 82 -8.14 -24.82 1.08
N PRO A 83 -8.25 -26.05 0.50
CA PRO A 83 -9.06 -27.13 1.07
C PRO A 83 -8.62 -27.50 2.50
N GLN A 84 -7.33 -27.44 2.79
CA GLN A 84 -6.77 -27.76 4.10
C GLN A 84 -7.29 -26.85 5.22
N LEU A 85 -7.70 -25.61 4.91
CA LEU A 85 -8.24 -24.68 5.90
C LEU A 85 -9.57 -25.16 6.50
N SER A 86 -10.28 -26.08 5.84
CA SER A 86 -11.49 -26.72 6.40
C SER A 86 -11.21 -27.58 7.64
N LEU A 87 -9.95 -27.92 7.88
CA LEU A 87 -9.50 -28.70 9.05
C LEU A 87 -9.17 -27.81 10.26
N ALA A 88 -9.13 -26.50 10.09
CA ALA A 88 -8.81 -25.56 11.17
C ALA A 88 -9.98 -25.44 12.16
N HIS A 89 -9.68 -25.45 13.45
CA HIS A 89 -10.67 -25.15 14.49
C HIS A 89 -11.13 -23.69 14.41
N HIS A 90 -10.18 -22.77 14.28
CA HIS A 90 -10.44 -21.35 14.09
C HIS A 90 -9.40 -20.74 13.16
N ILE A 91 -9.86 -19.91 12.20
CA ILE A 91 -8.99 -19.13 11.32
C ILE A 91 -9.12 -17.68 11.71
N SER A 92 -7.99 -16.99 11.88
CA SER A 92 -7.98 -15.57 12.21
C SER A 92 -6.89 -14.80 11.45
N ASN A 93 -6.84 -13.49 11.65
CA ASN A 93 -5.80 -12.62 11.12
C ASN A 93 -5.51 -11.45 12.08
N ASP A 94 -4.50 -10.67 11.77
CA ASP A 94 -4.04 -9.54 12.57
C ASP A 94 -5.12 -8.46 12.77
N ILE A 95 -5.93 -8.19 11.74
CA ILE A 95 -7.00 -7.17 11.79
C ILE A 95 -8.13 -7.63 12.72
N ALA A 96 -8.49 -8.92 12.70
CA ALA A 96 -9.49 -9.46 13.61
C ALA A 96 -9.03 -9.32 15.07
N TYR A 97 -7.78 -9.70 15.36
CA TYR A 97 -7.19 -9.54 16.70
C TYR A 97 -7.19 -8.08 17.15
N LEU A 98 -6.72 -7.15 16.33
CA LEU A 98 -6.69 -5.74 16.66
C LEU A 98 -8.10 -5.20 16.94
N THR A 99 -9.04 -5.46 16.02
CA THR A 99 -10.36 -4.82 16.06
C THR A 99 -11.30 -5.39 17.12
N THR A 100 -10.99 -6.57 17.66
CA THR A 100 -11.72 -7.18 18.79
C THR A 100 -11.03 -7.00 20.14
N SER A 101 -9.83 -6.42 20.12
CA SER A 101 -9.05 -6.15 21.35
C SER A 101 -9.78 -5.17 22.28
N GLU A 102 -9.61 -5.37 23.57
CA GLU A 102 -10.11 -4.45 24.58
C GLU A 102 -9.48 -3.05 24.50
N TYR A 103 -8.26 -2.94 23.98
CA TYR A 103 -7.54 -1.69 23.84
C TYR A 103 -8.14 -0.71 22.83
N VAL A 104 -9.00 -1.18 21.91
CA VAL A 104 -9.64 -0.34 20.90
C VAL A 104 -11.08 0.05 21.24
N LYS A 105 -11.60 -0.30 22.42
CA LYS A 105 -13.01 -0.04 22.82
C LYS A 105 -13.39 1.43 22.67
N ASN A 106 -12.50 2.35 23.01
CA ASN A 106 -12.72 3.80 22.97
C ASN A 106 -12.01 4.49 21.80
N THR A 107 -11.33 3.74 20.93
CA THR A 107 -10.62 4.25 19.76
C THR A 107 -11.55 4.26 18.54
N HIS A 108 -11.53 5.34 17.78
CA HIS A 108 -12.29 5.43 16.54
C HIS A 108 -11.58 4.70 15.38
N ILE A 109 -12.14 3.60 14.91
CA ILE A 109 -11.61 2.85 13.78
C ILE A 109 -12.14 3.46 12.47
N ILE A 110 -11.21 3.82 11.57
CA ILE A 110 -11.48 4.23 10.20
C ILE A 110 -10.93 3.16 9.28
N THR A 111 -11.75 2.60 8.38
CA THR A 111 -11.30 1.61 7.41
C THR A 111 -11.35 2.15 6.00
N VAL A 112 -10.32 1.83 5.20
CA VAL A 112 -10.22 2.28 3.80
C VAL A 112 -10.01 1.09 2.89
N THR A 113 -10.94 0.88 1.95
CA THR A 113 -10.82 -0.14 0.90
C THR A 113 -11.10 0.45 -0.48
N GLY A 114 -10.81 -0.32 -1.51
CA GLY A 114 -11.01 0.05 -2.92
C GLY A 114 -10.02 -0.66 -3.83
N THR A 115 -10.12 -0.46 -5.13
CA THR A 115 -9.12 -0.96 -6.07
C THR A 115 -7.89 -0.04 -6.07
N LYS A 116 -8.08 1.25 -6.26
CA LYS A 116 -7.04 2.30 -6.26
C LYS A 116 -7.36 3.37 -5.22
N GLY A 117 -6.34 4.12 -4.78
CA GLY A 117 -6.48 5.25 -3.87
C GLY A 117 -6.59 4.89 -2.38
N LYS A 118 -6.54 3.62 -2.00
CA LYS A 118 -6.60 3.17 -0.59
C LYS A 118 -5.50 3.80 0.25
N SER A 119 -4.26 3.51 -0.09
CA SER A 119 -3.08 3.95 0.68
C SER A 119 -2.99 5.47 0.73
N SER A 120 -3.20 6.14 -0.41
CA SER A 120 -3.14 7.61 -0.47
C SER A 120 -4.25 8.26 0.36
N THR A 121 -5.48 7.70 0.34
CA THR A 121 -6.58 8.19 1.18
C THR A 121 -6.31 7.94 2.67
N ALA A 122 -5.87 6.73 3.04
CA ALA A 122 -5.56 6.39 4.42
C ALA A 122 -4.43 7.27 4.99
N SER A 123 -3.37 7.45 4.19
CA SER A 123 -2.24 8.33 4.55
C SER A 123 -2.65 9.80 4.67
N ALA A 124 -3.46 10.33 3.74
CA ALA A 124 -3.94 11.71 3.78
C ALA A 124 -4.84 11.97 5.01
N ILE A 125 -5.73 11.02 5.36
CA ILE A 125 -6.56 11.10 6.57
C ILE A 125 -5.68 11.09 7.81
N THR A 126 -4.71 10.18 7.88
CA THR A 126 -3.77 10.08 9.01
C THR A 126 -2.95 11.35 9.18
N HIS A 127 -2.41 11.88 8.08
CA HIS A 127 -1.68 13.15 8.08
C HIS A 127 -2.54 14.30 8.62
N ALA A 128 -3.75 14.43 8.09
CA ALA A 128 -4.65 15.51 8.50
C ALA A 128 -5.07 15.39 9.97
N LEU A 129 -5.36 14.18 10.46
CA LEU A 129 -5.68 13.95 11.86
C LEU A 129 -4.51 14.32 12.78
N LYS A 130 -3.25 13.97 12.41
CA LYS A 130 -2.05 14.40 13.14
C LYS A 130 -1.91 15.92 13.17
N HIS A 131 -2.11 16.57 12.02
CA HIS A 131 -2.07 18.04 11.91
C HIS A 131 -3.16 18.70 12.80
N LEU A 132 -4.27 18.01 13.02
CA LEU A 132 -5.38 18.42 13.90
C LEU A 132 -5.17 18.00 15.36
N ASN A 133 -3.93 17.69 15.76
CA ASN A 133 -3.52 17.28 17.10
C ASN A 133 -4.28 16.06 17.63
N LYS A 134 -4.58 15.10 16.75
CA LYS A 134 -5.15 13.81 17.13
C LYS A 134 -4.05 12.76 17.20
N ASP A 135 -4.11 11.93 18.24
CA ASP A 135 -3.29 10.72 18.31
C ASP A 135 -3.87 9.68 17.35
N VAL A 136 -3.11 9.33 16.30
CA VAL A 136 -3.58 8.46 15.23
C VAL A 136 -2.50 7.51 14.76
N ILE A 137 -2.88 6.24 14.65
CA ILE A 137 -2.05 5.15 14.14
C ILE A 137 -2.63 4.67 12.80
N ILE A 138 -1.77 4.29 11.86
CA ILE A 138 -2.16 3.69 10.58
C ILE A 138 -1.60 2.28 10.47
N CYS A 139 -2.38 1.34 9.92
CA CYS A 139 -1.94 -0.04 9.70
C CYS A 139 -2.71 -0.74 8.56
N GLY A 140 -2.45 -2.03 8.41
CA GLY A 140 -3.08 -2.91 7.43
C GLY A 140 -2.26 -3.06 6.15
N ASN A 141 -2.92 -3.07 5.01
CA ASN A 141 -2.29 -3.31 3.70
C ASN A 141 -1.25 -2.25 3.29
N ILE A 142 -1.08 -1.20 4.06
CA ILE A 142 -0.07 -0.14 3.87
C ILE A 142 1.35 -0.57 4.31
N GLY A 143 1.52 -1.81 4.76
CA GLY A 143 2.82 -2.36 5.13
C GLY A 143 3.12 -2.37 6.64
N ILE A 144 2.21 -1.85 7.47
CA ILE A 144 2.29 -1.91 8.93
C ILE A 144 1.25 -2.93 9.41
N SER A 145 1.69 -4.05 10.01
CA SER A 145 0.78 -5.08 10.49
C SER A 145 -0.07 -4.60 11.67
N ALA A 146 -1.30 -5.05 11.74
CA ALA A 146 -2.17 -4.79 12.88
C ALA A 146 -1.65 -5.45 14.17
N PHE A 147 -0.84 -6.52 14.11
CA PHE A 147 -0.15 -7.06 15.30
C PHE A 147 0.92 -6.11 15.85
N THR A 148 1.64 -5.37 14.99
CA THR A 148 2.57 -4.32 15.44
C THR A 148 1.83 -3.25 16.24
N VAL A 149 0.67 -2.81 15.74
CA VAL A 149 -0.18 -1.85 16.44
C VAL A 149 -0.70 -2.43 17.74
N LEU A 150 -1.18 -3.67 17.74
CA LEU A 150 -1.67 -4.32 18.96
C LEU A 150 -0.58 -4.43 20.04
N THR A 151 0.66 -4.73 19.66
CA THR A 151 1.81 -4.70 20.59
C THR A 151 2.05 -3.30 21.15
N GLU A 152 1.93 -2.25 20.33
CA GLU A 152 2.03 -0.86 20.78
C GLU A 152 0.92 -0.53 21.79
N LEU A 153 -0.33 -0.91 21.52
CA LEU A 153 -1.46 -0.66 22.43
C LEU A 153 -1.29 -1.40 23.78
N GLU A 154 -0.79 -2.63 23.76
CA GLU A 154 -0.47 -3.38 24.97
C GLU A 154 0.63 -2.67 25.78
N ASN A 155 1.65 -2.13 25.12
CA ASN A 155 2.71 -1.37 25.78
C ASN A 155 2.19 -0.05 26.35
N ARG A 156 1.34 0.67 25.63
CA ARG A 156 0.65 1.87 26.14
C ARG A 156 -0.13 1.56 27.42
N ALA A 157 -0.91 0.47 27.40
CA ALA A 157 -1.69 0.04 28.58
C ALA A 157 -0.79 -0.23 29.79
N ARG A 158 0.34 -0.94 29.60
CA ARG A 158 1.31 -1.23 30.69
C ARG A 158 1.96 0.03 31.25
N GLN A 159 2.16 1.05 30.41
CA GLN A 159 2.83 2.32 30.78
C GLN A 159 1.83 3.40 31.23
N GLY A 160 0.53 3.14 31.22
CA GLY A 160 -0.50 4.12 31.53
C GLY A 160 -0.64 5.25 30.48
N ILE A 161 -0.16 5.02 29.26
CA ILE A 161 -0.27 5.96 28.15
C ILE A 161 -1.68 5.86 27.55
N PRO A 162 -2.37 6.98 27.27
CA PRO A 162 -3.69 6.95 26.64
C PRO A 162 -3.70 6.18 25.30
N MET A 163 -4.82 5.51 25.02
CA MET A 163 -5.05 4.88 23.72
C MET A 163 -5.25 5.94 22.62
N PRO A 164 -4.89 5.64 21.36
CA PRO A 164 -5.04 6.61 20.28
C PRO A 164 -6.49 7.02 20.06
N ASP A 165 -6.71 8.26 19.64
CA ASP A 165 -8.05 8.76 19.24
C ASP A 165 -8.58 7.97 18.04
N TYR A 166 -7.68 7.65 17.08
CA TYR A 166 -8.03 6.99 15.82
C TYR A 166 -7.03 5.89 15.44
N ILE A 167 -7.56 4.84 14.82
CA ILE A 167 -6.78 3.86 14.06
C ILE A 167 -7.32 3.83 12.64
N VAL A 168 -6.46 4.13 11.65
CA VAL A 168 -6.79 4.07 10.23
C VAL A 168 -6.27 2.75 9.66
N ILE A 169 -7.17 1.90 9.15
CA ILE A 169 -6.84 0.56 8.65
C ILE A 169 -7.07 0.51 7.14
N GLU A 170 -6.00 0.35 6.37
CA GLU A 170 -6.12 0.02 4.95
C GLU A 170 -6.41 -1.48 4.80
N MET A 171 -7.47 -1.84 4.07
CA MET A 171 -7.86 -3.24 3.88
C MET A 171 -7.94 -3.62 2.40
N SER A 172 -7.24 -4.70 2.02
CA SER A 172 -7.44 -5.38 0.74
C SER A 172 -8.73 -6.22 0.77
N SER A 173 -9.19 -6.70 -0.40
CA SER A 173 -10.36 -7.60 -0.46
C SER A 173 -10.12 -8.91 0.30
N TRP A 174 -8.91 -9.46 0.22
CA TRP A 174 -8.54 -10.67 0.94
C TRP A 174 -8.57 -10.48 2.44
N GLN A 175 -7.98 -9.41 2.96
CA GLN A 175 -8.02 -9.09 4.38
C GLN A 175 -9.45 -8.88 4.90
N ILE A 176 -10.31 -8.22 4.11
CA ILE A 176 -11.73 -8.06 4.47
C ILE A 176 -12.42 -9.42 4.57
N ASN A 177 -12.24 -10.28 3.55
CA ASN A 177 -12.83 -11.62 3.55
C ASN A 177 -12.31 -12.46 4.70
N ASP A 178 -11.01 -12.46 4.96
CA ASP A 178 -10.40 -13.22 6.05
C ASP A 178 -10.89 -12.72 7.42
N THR A 179 -10.99 -11.40 7.62
CA THR A 179 -11.55 -10.81 8.84
C THR A 179 -13.03 -11.17 9.00
N TYR A 180 -13.79 -11.18 7.91
CA TYR A 180 -15.20 -11.56 7.92
C TYR A 180 -15.38 -13.03 8.32
N ILE A 181 -14.54 -13.92 7.84
CA ILE A 181 -14.51 -15.36 8.22
C ILE A 181 -14.10 -15.48 9.69
N ALA A 182 -12.99 -14.85 10.09
CA ALA A 182 -12.46 -14.90 11.45
C ALA A 182 -13.48 -14.46 12.52
N LEU A 183 -14.31 -13.49 12.19
CA LEU A 183 -15.32 -12.94 13.10
C LEU A 183 -16.72 -13.51 12.90
N ASN A 184 -16.85 -14.66 12.20
CA ASN A 184 -18.15 -15.30 11.92
C ASN A 184 -19.20 -14.29 11.41
N ALA A 185 -18.80 -13.48 10.41
CA ALA A 185 -19.60 -12.41 9.80
C ALA A 185 -19.97 -11.23 10.74
N LYS A 186 -19.51 -11.22 11.97
CA LYS A 186 -19.78 -10.14 12.94
C LYS A 186 -18.66 -9.09 12.89
N MET A 187 -18.59 -8.32 11.80
CA MET A 187 -17.59 -7.27 11.65
C MET A 187 -17.59 -6.30 12.84
N PRO A 188 -16.42 -5.75 13.21
CA PRO A 188 -16.28 -4.89 14.37
C PRO A 188 -17.01 -3.55 14.20
N LYS A 189 -17.13 -2.79 15.28
CA LYS A 189 -17.61 -1.41 15.23
C LYS A 189 -16.61 -0.54 14.48
N ILE A 190 -17.08 0.15 13.45
CA ILE A 190 -16.29 1.02 12.58
C ILE A 190 -16.88 2.43 12.64
N LYS A 191 -16.05 3.42 12.99
CA LYS A 191 -16.48 4.83 13.02
C LYS A 191 -16.77 5.35 11.63
N LEU A 192 -15.87 5.05 10.67
CA LEU A 192 -16.03 5.46 9.27
C LEU A 192 -15.47 4.38 8.34
N ALA A 193 -16.30 3.83 7.47
CA ALA A 193 -15.89 2.91 6.42
C ALA A 193 -15.86 3.62 5.06
N ILE A 194 -14.75 3.50 4.34
CA ILE A 194 -14.50 4.21 3.08
C ILE A 194 -14.27 3.23 1.94
N PHE A 195 -14.96 3.46 0.80
CA PHE A 195 -14.76 2.73 -0.45
C PHE A 195 -14.31 3.70 -1.56
N THR A 196 -13.01 3.70 -1.87
CA THR A 196 -12.39 4.74 -2.70
C THR A 196 -12.68 4.60 -4.18
N SER A 197 -12.62 3.37 -4.72
CA SER A 197 -12.79 3.14 -6.16
C SER A 197 -13.01 1.68 -6.49
N ILE A 198 -13.54 1.41 -7.69
CA ILE A 198 -13.76 0.07 -8.21
C ILE A 198 -13.35 -0.05 -9.67
N TYR A 199 -12.36 -0.90 -9.91
CA TYR A 199 -11.88 -1.26 -11.25
C TYR A 199 -11.72 -2.77 -11.35
N SER A 200 -11.55 -3.32 -12.53
CA SER A 200 -11.16 -4.71 -12.72
C SER A 200 -9.71 -4.87 -12.26
N ASP A 201 -9.51 -5.71 -11.26
CA ASP A 201 -8.19 -6.01 -10.69
C ASP A 201 -8.22 -7.44 -10.12
N HIS A 202 -7.04 -8.07 -9.95
CA HIS A 202 -6.88 -9.40 -9.32
C HIS A 202 -7.69 -10.53 -10.01
N LEU A 203 -7.97 -10.44 -11.32
CA LEU A 203 -8.71 -11.47 -12.07
C LEU A 203 -7.95 -12.81 -12.17
N ASN A 204 -6.69 -12.85 -11.80
CA ASN A 204 -5.90 -14.07 -11.61
C ASN A 204 -6.26 -14.84 -10.30
N SER A 205 -6.89 -14.17 -9.34
CA SER A 205 -7.23 -14.73 -8.02
C SER A 205 -8.75 -14.84 -7.78
N TYR A 206 -9.55 -14.10 -8.54
CA TYR A 206 -11.00 -14.10 -8.47
C TYR A 206 -11.62 -14.65 -9.75
N LYS A 207 -12.66 -15.46 -9.64
CA LYS A 207 -13.38 -16.01 -10.80
C LYS A 207 -14.11 -14.93 -11.61
N SER A 208 -14.48 -13.84 -10.96
CA SER A 208 -15.19 -12.72 -11.60
C SER A 208 -14.95 -11.41 -10.84
N LYS A 209 -15.21 -10.29 -11.53
CA LYS A 209 -15.25 -8.97 -10.92
C LYS A 209 -16.30 -8.88 -9.80
N GLU A 210 -17.41 -9.57 -9.94
CA GLU A 210 -18.49 -9.64 -8.95
C GLU A 210 -17.98 -10.23 -7.62
N GLU A 211 -17.29 -11.36 -7.67
CA GLU A 211 -16.71 -12.01 -6.48
C GLU A 211 -15.72 -11.08 -5.75
N TYR A 212 -14.84 -10.41 -6.51
CA TYR A 212 -13.91 -9.40 -5.97
C TYR A 212 -14.63 -8.26 -5.25
N LEU A 213 -15.75 -7.81 -5.80
CA LEU A 213 -16.55 -6.74 -5.24
C LEU A 213 -17.32 -7.18 -3.99
N LEU A 214 -17.88 -8.39 -4.01
CA LEU A 214 -18.57 -8.98 -2.87
C LEU A 214 -17.67 -9.05 -1.65
N ASP A 215 -16.39 -9.43 -1.81
CA ASP A 215 -15.45 -9.46 -0.70
C ASP A 215 -15.24 -8.06 -0.10
N LYS A 216 -15.09 -7.02 -0.93
CA LYS A 216 -14.96 -5.64 -0.43
C LYS A 216 -16.22 -5.15 0.31
N VAL A 217 -17.39 -5.52 -0.18
CA VAL A 217 -18.67 -5.09 0.40
C VAL A 217 -18.95 -5.75 1.75
N LYS A 218 -18.28 -6.86 2.09
CA LYS A 218 -18.35 -7.49 3.42
C LYS A 218 -17.94 -6.54 4.55
N LEU A 219 -17.03 -5.58 4.28
CA LEU A 219 -16.63 -4.56 5.24
C LEU A 219 -17.81 -3.70 5.73
N PHE A 220 -18.80 -3.46 4.86
CA PHE A 220 -19.91 -2.53 5.10
C PHE A 220 -21.10 -3.27 5.67
N ASN A 221 -21.46 -2.95 6.92
CA ASN A 221 -22.54 -3.55 7.66
C ASN A 221 -23.17 -2.53 8.63
N THR A 222 -24.11 -2.97 9.46
CA THR A 222 -24.84 -2.12 10.40
C THR A 222 -23.97 -1.54 11.52
N ASN A 223 -22.79 -2.13 11.78
CA ASN A 223 -21.84 -1.66 12.79
C ASN A 223 -20.98 -0.48 12.30
N CYS A 224 -21.06 -0.11 11.00
CA CYS A 224 -20.45 1.11 10.50
C CYS A 224 -21.31 2.31 10.88
N GLU A 225 -20.79 3.27 11.66
CA GLU A 225 -21.51 4.49 12.01
C GLU A 225 -21.67 5.41 10.79
N LEU A 226 -20.58 5.62 10.04
CA LEU A 226 -20.51 6.44 8.85
C LEU A 226 -19.98 5.62 7.68
N ILE A 227 -20.54 5.86 6.49
CA ILE A 227 -20.14 5.18 5.26
C ILE A 227 -19.90 6.23 4.17
N LEU A 228 -18.70 6.20 3.58
CA LEU A 228 -18.29 7.08 2.49
C LEU A 228 -17.86 6.24 1.27
N ILE A 229 -18.52 6.44 0.13
CA ILE A 229 -18.22 5.69 -1.09
C ILE A 229 -18.06 6.61 -2.31
N GLU A 230 -17.26 6.20 -3.29
CA GLU A 230 -17.26 6.88 -4.59
C GLU A 230 -18.65 6.80 -5.25
N LYS A 231 -19.11 7.91 -5.84
CA LYS A 231 -20.45 8.03 -6.43
C LYS A 231 -20.76 6.90 -7.44
N LYS A 232 -19.78 6.46 -8.23
CA LYS A 232 -19.95 5.36 -9.20
C LYS A 232 -20.24 4.01 -8.55
N ILE A 233 -19.83 3.82 -7.31
CA ILE A 233 -20.05 2.57 -6.55
C ILE A 233 -21.49 2.51 -6.03
N LYS A 234 -22.20 3.63 -5.93
CA LYS A 234 -23.51 3.71 -5.27
C LYS A 234 -24.53 2.73 -5.84
N LYS A 235 -24.61 2.60 -7.17
CA LYS A 235 -25.54 1.66 -7.82
C LYS A 235 -25.27 0.22 -7.42
N TYR A 236 -24.01 -0.20 -7.49
CA TYR A 236 -23.56 -1.52 -7.09
C TYR A 236 -23.78 -1.77 -5.60
N PHE A 237 -23.45 -0.78 -4.77
CA PHE A 237 -23.68 -0.84 -3.31
C PHE A 237 -25.16 -1.01 -2.96
N ALA A 238 -26.06 -0.35 -3.71
CA ALA A 238 -27.49 -0.49 -3.55
C ALA A 238 -28.01 -1.92 -3.83
N GLN A 239 -27.41 -2.62 -4.78
CA GLN A 239 -27.76 -4.01 -5.08
C GLN A 239 -27.39 -4.98 -3.94
N HIS A 240 -26.21 -4.78 -3.31
CA HIS A 240 -25.65 -5.74 -2.36
C HIS A 240 -25.82 -5.34 -0.90
N ARG A 241 -26.10 -4.07 -0.62
CA ARG A 241 -26.34 -3.52 0.73
C ARG A 241 -27.46 -2.47 0.72
N PRO A 242 -28.69 -2.82 0.24
CA PRO A 242 -29.80 -1.86 0.11
C PRO A 242 -30.14 -1.18 1.44
N GLN A 243 -30.03 -1.91 2.57
CA GLN A 243 -30.30 -1.40 3.91
C GLN A 243 -29.34 -0.28 4.36
N LEU A 244 -28.16 -0.17 3.74
CA LEU A 244 -27.16 0.83 4.10
C LEU A 244 -27.16 2.07 3.20
N VAL A 245 -27.90 2.06 2.09
CA VAL A 245 -27.89 3.13 1.08
C VAL A 245 -28.27 4.49 1.67
N LYS A 246 -29.27 4.54 2.56
CA LYS A 246 -29.70 5.77 3.22
C LYS A 246 -28.66 6.36 4.18
N ARG A 247 -27.73 5.52 4.69
CA ARG A 247 -26.65 5.90 5.60
C ARG A 247 -25.35 6.22 4.86
N THR A 248 -25.37 6.15 3.54
CA THR A 248 -24.17 6.26 2.70
C THR A 248 -24.03 7.67 2.15
N THR A 249 -22.92 8.32 2.47
CA THR A 249 -22.46 9.55 1.84
C THR A 249 -21.59 9.22 0.63
N THR A 250 -21.73 9.96 -0.44
CA THR A 250 -20.87 9.85 -1.62
C THR A 250 -19.91 11.02 -1.69
N PHE A 251 -18.71 10.79 -2.22
CA PHE A 251 -17.84 11.88 -2.60
C PHE A 251 -17.88 12.03 -4.13
N PRO A 252 -18.20 13.25 -4.62
CA PRO A 252 -18.20 13.59 -6.03
C PRO A 252 -16.78 13.92 -6.50
N LYS A 253 -16.59 13.79 -7.80
CA LYS A 253 -15.33 14.12 -8.49
C LYS A 253 -14.98 15.61 -8.43
N ASP A 254 -15.95 16.50 -8.15
CA ASP A 254 -15.86 17.97 -8.32
C ASP A 254 -16.16 18.74 -7.03
N SER A 255 -15.77 18.29 -5.86
CA SER A 255 -16.41 18.74 -4.62
C SER A 255 -15.76 19.92 -3.90
N ASN A 256 -14.54 20.34 -4.22
CA ASN A 256 -13.96 21.52 -3.58
C ASN A 256 -12.84 22.13 -4.45
N PRO A 257 -13.01 23.38 -4.94
CA PRO A 257 -12.01 24.05 -5.78
C PRO A 257 -10.69 24.34 -5.05
N TYR A 258 -10.68 24.37 -3.72
CA TYR A 258 -9.49 24.60 -2.90
C TYR A 258 -8.70 23.33 -2.56
N ILE A 259 -9.25 22.16 -2.90
CA ILE A 259 -8.55 20.88 -2.73
C ILE A 259 -8.14 20.38 -4.11
N SER A 260 -6.88 19.95 -4.21
CA SER A 260 -6.35 19.31 -5.43
C SER A 260 -7.37 18.35 -6.05
N ASN A 261 -7.48 18.33 -7.38
CA ASN A 261 -8.33 17.40 -8.13
C ASN A 261 -7.98 15.91 -7.94
N LYS A 262 -6.99 15.60 -7.07
CA LYS A 262 -6.66 14.23 -6.69
C LYS A 262 -7.82 13.62 -5.91
N ILE A 263 -8.37 12.52 -6.43
CA ILE A 263 -9.56 11.87 -5.87
C ILE A 263 -9.37 11.40 -4.41
N GLU A 264 -8.16 11.01 -4.05
CA GLU A 264 -7.80 10.62 -2.69
C GLU A 264 -7.88 11.79 -1.70
N LEU A 265 -7.51 13.00 -2.11
CA LEU A 265 -7.63 14.19 -1.26
C LEU A 265 -9.09 14.64 -1.13
N GLN A 266 -9.86 14.54 -2.19
CA GLN A 266 -11.31 14.77 -2.15
C GLN A 266 -12.01 13.78 -1.22
N CYS A 267 -11.58 12.52 -1.24
CA CYS A 267 -12.08 11.49 -0.34
C CYS A 267 -11.70 11.79 1.13
N ALA A 268 -10.43 12.14 1.39
CA ALA A 268 -9.95 12.49 2.73
C ALA A 268 -10.69 13.72 3.29
N TYR A 269 -10.88 14.76 2.48
CA TYR A 269 -11.67 15.94 2.87
C TYR A 269 -13.09 15.56 3.31
N ARG A 270 -13.80 14.77 2.50
CA ARG A 270 -15.16 14.33 2.84
C ARG A 270 -15.20 13.44 4.07
N ALA A 271 -14.20 12.58 4.26
CA ALA A 271 -14.06 11.77 5.46
C ALA A 271 -13.93 12.64 6.72
N LEU A 272 -13.06 13.66 6.70
CA LEU A 272 -12.85 14.58 7.82
C LEU A 272 -14.08 15.46 8.08
N LYS A 273 -14.82 15.87 7.05
CA LYS A 273 -16.12 16.56 7.18
C LYS A 273 -17.15 15.68 7.88
N LEU A 274 -17.25 14.40 7.53
CA LEU A 274 -18.13 13.44 8.21
C LEU A 274 -17.76 13.25 9.68
N LEU A 275 -16.46 13.35 10.00
CA LEU A 275 -15.94 13.35 11.37
C LEU A 275 -16.14 14.70 12.10
N LYS A 276 -16.80 15.68 11.44
CA LYS A 276 -17.19 17.00 11.99
C LYS A 276 -16.01 17.96 12.26
N PHE A 277 -14.88 17.82 11.58
CA PHE A 277 -13.84 18.83 11.59
C PHE A 277 -14.25 20.07 10.77
N LYS A 278 -13.71 21.23 11.11
CA LYS A 278 -13.99 22.50 10.43
C LYS A 278 -13.31 22.56 9.06
N ASP A 279 -13.92 23.21 8.08
CA ASP A 279 -13.40 23.31 6.72
C ASP A 279 -12.02 23.94 6.65
N SER A 280 -11.82 25.07 7.35
CA SER A 280 -10.53 25.73 7.43
C SER A 280 -9.40 24.80 7.90
N ASP A 281 -9.68 24.03 8.94
CA ASP A 281 -8.68 23.17 9.57
C ASP A 281 -8.35 21.96 8.66
N ILE A 282 -9.36 21.42 7.98
CA ILE A 282 -9.18 20.35 6.99
C ILE A 282 -8.34 20.85 5.80
N HIS A 283 -8.63 22.07 5.28
CA HIS A 283 -7.89 22.65 4.18
C HIS A 283 -6.43 22.83 4.54
N ASN A 284 -6.15 23.45 5.69
CA ASN A 284 -4.78 23.67 6.16
C ASN A 284 -4.03 22.35 6.30
N ALA A 285 -4.68 21.33 6.89
CA ALA A 285 -4.08 20.01 7.09
C ALA A 285 -3.78 19.29 5.77
N LEU A 286 -4.72 19.28 4.82
CA LEU A 286 -4.54 18.63 3.53
C LEU A 286 -3.62 19.39 2.58
N PHE A 287 -3.48 20.71 2.73
CA PHE A 287 -2.55 21.54 1.97
C PHE A 287 -1.09 21.14 2.24
N THR A 288 -0.77 20.77 3.47
CA THR A 288 0.59 20.34 3.87
C THR A 288 0.88 18.87 3.52
N TYR A 289 -0.09 18.12 2.99
CA TYR A 289 0.09 16.70 2.66
C TYR A 289 0.90 16.52 1.37
N LYS A 290 2.13 16.04 1.50
CA LYS A 290 3.06 15.82 0.38
C LYS A 290 2.87 14.49 -0.38
N GLY A 291 1.93 13.65 0.04
CA GLY A 291 1.72 12.33 -0.55
C GLY A 291 2.37 11.20 0.26
N ILE A 292 2.37 10.01 -0.31
CA ILE A 292 3.05 8.85 0.28
C ILE A 292 4.49 8.84 -0.26
N PRO A 293 5.51 8.68 0.59
CA PRO A 293 6.87 8.51 0.14
C PRO A 293 6.99 7.45 -0.97
N HIS A 294 7.77 7.72 -1.98
CA HIS A 294 8.01 6.85 -3.14
C HIS A 294 6.81 6.52 -4.04
N ARG A 295 5.65 7.21 -3.87
CA ARG A 295 4.45 7.04 -4.73
C ARG A 295 4.00 8.38 -5.32
N CYS A 296 4.47 8.71 -6.50
CA CYS A 296 4.27 10.04 -7.12
C CYS A 296 4.58 11.17 -6.11
N GLU A 297 5.58 10.96 -5.26
CA GLU A 297 6.04 11.92 -4.27
C GLU A 297 6.71 13.09 -4.96
N GLN A 298 6.16 14.28 -4.86
CA GLN A 298 6.86 15.48 -5.28
C GLN A 298 7.98 15.77 -4.29
N VAL A 299 9.22 15.60 -4.74
CA VAL A 299 10.42 15.81 -3.92
C VAL A 299 10.72 17.30 -3.81
N ASP A 300 10.87 17.97 -4.95
CA ASP A 300 11.17 19.42 -5.02
C ASP A 300 10.79 19.99 -6.39
N VAL A 301 10.89 21.33 -6.51
CA VAL A 301 10.84 22.08 -7.77
C VAL A 301 12.02 23.03 -7.77
N ILE A 302 12.97 22.81 -8.67
CA ILE A 302 14.19 23.61 -8.80
C ILE A 302 14.24 24.15 -10.24
N ASP A 303 14.36 25.45 -10.42
CA ASP A 303 14.42 26.09 -11.75
C ASP A 303 13.30 25.63 -12.71
N ASP A 304 12.06 25.64 -12.27
CA ASP A 304 10.89 25.12 -13.01
C ASP A 304 11.03 23.66 -13.51
N ILE A 305 11.88 22.87 -12.88
CA ILE A 305 11.94 21.43 -13.07
C ILE A 305 11.41 20.78 -11.81
N MET A 306 10.30 20.06 -11.94
CA MET A 306 9.66 19.30 -10.86
C MET A 306 10.25 17.90 -10.78
N PHE A 307 10.67 17.48 -9.60
CA PHE A 307 11.19 16.13 -9.34
C PHE A 307 10.15 15.26 -8.65
N ILE A 308 9.83 14.11 -9.26
CA ILE A 308 8.82 13.17 -8.74
C ILE A 308 9.46 11.81 -8.49
N ASN A 309 9.35 11.34 -7.25
CA ASN A 309 9.76 10.01 -6.85
C ASN A 309 8.55 9.06 -6.86
N ASP A 310 8.53 8.13 -7.80
CA ASP A 310 7.52 7.07 -7.93
C ASP A 310 8.21 5.69 -7.94
N SER A 311 9.25 5.54 -7.13
CA SER A 311 10.04 4.31 -7.05
C SER A 311 9.21 3.06 -6.69
N ALA A 312 8.09 3.22 -6.00
CA ALA A 312 7.14 2.14 -5.72
C ALA A 312 6.35 1.64 -6.95
N ALA A 313 6.52 2.26 -8.13
CA ALA A 313 5.99 1.74 -9.40
C ALA A 313 6.85 0.58 -9.91
N THR A 314 6.70 -0.59 -9.31
CA THR A 314 7.49 -1.79 -9.61
C THR A 314 6.92 -2.67 -10.71
N ILE A 315 5.89 -2.20 -11.43
CA ILE A 315 5.29 -2.85 -12.60
C ILE A 315 5.02 -1.81 -13.71
N PRO A 316 5.08 -2.20 -15.00
CA PRO A 316 4.91 -1.31 -16.15
C PRO A 316 3.60 -0.51 -16.13
N GLU A 317 2.50 -1.12 -15.71
CA GLU A 317 1.18 -0.49 -15.63
C GLU A 317 1.14 0.64 -14.59
N ALA A 318 1.88 0.48 -13.48
CA ALA A 318 1.97 1.52 -12.45
C ALA A 318 2.72 2.74 -12.99
N ALA A 319 3.85 2.56 -13.66
CA ALA A 319 4.60 3.65 -14.29
C ALA A 319 3.75 4.41 -15.30
N SER A 320 3.02 3.69 -16.17
CA SER A 320 2.11 4.33 -17.12
C SER A 320 0.95 5.08 -16.45
N TYR A 321 0.46 4.59 -15.32
CA TYR A 321 -0.58 5.29 -14.55
C TYR A 321 -0.06 6.60 -13.96
N SER A 322 1.14 6.58 -13.38
CA SER A 322 1.79 7.77 -12.82
C SER A 322 2.05 8.83 -13.90
N CYS A 323 2.56 8.43 -15.05
CA CYS A 323 2.77 9.31 -16.20
C CYS A 323 1.46 9.93 -16.73
N LYS A 324 0.34 9.21 -16.70
CA LYS A 324 -0.98 9.74 -17.07
C LYS A 324 -1.42 10.87 -16.15
N ASN A 325 -1.10 10.77 -14.86
CA ASN A 325 -1.48 11.79 -13.87
C ASN A 325 -0.63 13.07 -13.98
N ILE A 326 0.57 12.98 -14.56
CA ILE A 326 1.46 14.11 -14.80
C ILE A 326 1.10 14.83 -16.11
N SER A 327 0.64 14.12 -17.12
CA SER A 327 0.20 14.68 -18.40
C SER A 327 -0.91 15.76 -18.19
N PRO A 328 -0.85 16.93 -18.83
CA PRO A 328 -0.09 17.22 -20.05
C PRO A 328 1.34 17.79 -19.89
N LEU A 329 1.91 17.80 -18.68
CA LEU A 329 3.28 18.30 -18.52
C LEU A 329 4.28 17.44 -19.30
N SER A 330 5.33 18.07 -19.79
CA SER A 330 6.48 17.41 -20.41
C SER A 330 7.27 16.68 -19.32
N TYR A 331 7.61 15.39 -19.53
CA TYR A 331 8.32 14.62 -18.52
C TYR A 331 9.47 13.79 -19.10
N HIS A 332 10.51 13.66 -18.30
CA HIS A 332 11.73 12.89 -18.49
C HIS A 332 11.68 11.73 -17.51
N ILE A 333 11.56 10.49 -18.03
CA ILE A 333 11.33 9.33 -17.19
C ILE A 333 12.61 8.52 -16.97
N ILE A 334 12.89 8.19 -15.71
CA ILE A 334 13.90 7.20 -15.33
C ILE A 334 13.18 5.88 -15.05
N MET A 335 13.51 4.82 -15.83
CA MET A 335 12.82 3.54 -15.76
C MET A 335 13.79 2.36 -15.94
N GLY A 336 13.30 1.13 -15.68
CA GLY A 336 14.10 -0.09 -15.78
C GLY A 336 14.48 -0.70 -14.43
N GLY A 337 15.18 -1.82 -14.45
CA GLY A 337 15.60 -2.62 -13.29
C GLY A 337 15.44 -4.13 -13.50
N SER A 338 15.11 -4.84 -12.42
CA SER A 338 15.07 -6.30 -12.38
C SER A 338 13.72 -6.90 -12.78
N ASP A 339 13.75 -8.09 -13.40
CA ASP A 339 12.56 -8.81 -13.87
C ASP A 339 11.93 -9.68 -12.77
N LYS A 340 10.62 -9.63 -12.67
CA LYS A 340 9.79 -10.58 -11.92
C LYS A 340 8.69 -11.18 -12.81
N LYS A 341 9.07 -11.61 -14.02
CA LYS A 341 8.16 -12.09 -15.07
C LYS A 341 7.23 -11.01 -15.61
N LEU A 342 7.72 -9.75 -15.67
CA LEU A 342 6.96 -8.62 -16.19
C LEU A 342 6.79 -8.69 -17.72
N THR A 343 5.71 -8.11 -18.20
CA THR A 343 5.49 -7.84 -19.63
C THR A 343 5.81 -6.38 -19.94
N THR A 344 6.00 -6.03 -21.22
CA THR A 344 6.22 -4.65 -21.65
C THR A 344 4.95 -3.93 -22.08
N LEU A 345 3.81 -4.62 -22.14
CA LEU A 345 2.53 -4.06 -22.65
C LEU A 345 2.08 -2.83 -21.86
N GLY A 346 2.30 -2.83 -20.54
CA GLY A 346 1.93 -1.73 -19.67
C GLY A 346 2.75 -0.45 -19.86
N ILE A 347 3.96 -0.52 -20.46
CA ILE A 347 4.87 0.61 -20.56
C ILE A 347 4.53 1.61 -21.68
N ARG A 348 3.68 1.21 -22.61
CA ARG A 348 3.41 1.94 -23.86
C ARG A 348 3.06 3.42 -23.66
N PHE A 349 2.24 3.75 -22.67
CA PHE A 349 1.84 5.14 -22.45
C PHE A 349 3.01 5.96 -21.92
N ALA A 350 3.74 5.44 -20.93
CA ALA A 350 4.89 6.11 -20.32
C ALA A 350 5.96 6.41 -21.38
N ALA A 351 6.34 5.42 -22.19
CA ALA A 351 7.35 5.58 -23.24
C ALA A 351 6.90 6.55 -24.34
N ARG A 352 5.65 6.43 -24.85
CA ARG A 352 5.18 7.24 -25.96
C ARG A 352 5.04 8.73 -25.66
N LYS A 353 4.81 9.08 -24.39
CA LYS A 353 4.53 10.45 -23.96
C LYS A 353 5.70 11.12 -23.27
N ALA A 354 6.76 10.36 -22.98
CA ALA A 354 7.99 10.89 -22.43
C ALA A 354 8.71 11.80 -23.43
N SER A 355 9.25 12.92 -22.96
CA SER A 355 10.19 13.75 -23.73
C SER A 355 11.51 13.05 -23.88
N THR A 356 11.99 12.38 -22.84
CA THR A 356 13.17 11.51 -22.86
C THR A 356 12.99 10.29 -21.96
N ILE A 357 13.70 9.21 -22.29
CA ILE A 357 13.71 7.98 -21.53
C ILE A 357 15.15 7.72 -21.09
N THR A 358 15.35 7.56 -19.79
CA THR A 358 16.65 7.19 -19.19
C THR A 358 16.50 5.84 -18.50
N LEU A 359 17.44 4.94 -18.74
CA LEU A 359 17.34 3.56 -18.27
C LEU A 359 18.28 3.28 -17.11
N LEU A 360 17.74 2.63 -16.06
CA LEU A 360 18.51 1.91 -15.04
C LEU A 360 18.79 0.49 -15.54
N ASP A 361 20.01 0.00 -15.30
CA ASP A 361 20.41 -1.36 -15.68
C ASP A 361 19.65 -2.44 -14.87
N GLY A 362 19.62 -3.65 -15.42
CA GLY A 362 18.98 -4.82 -14.84
C GLY A 362 18.45 -5.77 -15.90
N ASN A 363 18.17 -7.00 -15.50
CA ASN A 363 17.78 -8.07 -16.44
C ASN A 363 16.44 -7.80 -17.13
N TYR A 364 15.51 -7.07 -16.51
CA TYR A 364 14.29 -6.60 -17.20
C TYR A 364 14.63 -5.57 -18.28
N THR A 365 15.49 -4.63 -17.95
CA THR A 365 15.93 -3.57 -18.87
C THR A 365 16.59 -4.18 -20.09
N GLN A 366 17.59 -5.06 -19.90
CA GLN A 366 18.35 -5.67 -20.98
C GLN A 366 17.51 -6.61 -21.85
N ASN A 367 16.74 -7.50 -21.23
CA ASN A 367 16.12 -8.61 -21.94
C ASN A 367 14.72 -8.27 -22.50
N LYS A 368 14.05 -7.22 -22.00
CA LYS A 368 12.67 -6.91 -22.37
C LYS A 368 12.44 -5.45 -22.74
N LEU A 369 12.92 -4.50 -21.91
CA LEU A 369 12.61 -3.08 -22.09
C LEU A 369 13.35 -2.49 -23.30
N ILE A 370 14.67 -2.70 -23.41
CA ILE A 370 15.47 -2.24 -24.56
C ILE A 370 14.91 -2.81 -25.88
N PRO A 371 14.74 -4.15 -26.04
CA PRO A 371 14.14 -4.70 -27.26
C PRO A 371 12.75 -4.12 -27.59
N TYR A 372 11.96 -3.81 -26.56
CA TYR A 372 10.65 -3.15 -26.78
C TYR A 372 10.81 -1.72 -27.29
N LEU A 373 11.70 -0.91 -26.71
CA LEU A 373 11.93 0.48 -27.09
C LEU A 373 12.47 0.57 -28.51
N GLU A 374 13.44 -0.27 -28.87
CA GLU A 374 14.04 -0.36 -30.20
C GLU A 374 13.00 -0.78 -31.26
N LYS A 375 12.21 -1.82 -30.98
CA LYS A 375 11.11 -2.25 -31.87
C LYS A 375 10.10 -1.15 -32.19
N HIS A 376 9.94 -0.18 -31.28
CA HIS A 376 8.97 0.91 -31.45
C HIS A 376 9.64 2.25 -31.77
N ASN A 377 10.95 2.27 -32.06
CA ASN A 377 11.75 3.45 -32.39
C ASN A 377 11.68 4.55 -31.31
N TYR A 378 11.77 4.16 -30.02
CA TYR A 378 11.91 5.10 -28.92
C TYR A 378 13.38 5.30 -28.60
N ASN A 379 13.83 6.56 -28.59
CA ASN A 379 15.18 6.91 -28.16
C ASN A 379 15.29 6.83 -26.63
N TYR A 380 16.44 6.39 -26.14
CA TYR A 380 16.74 6.30 -24.72
C TYR A 380 18.23 6.56 -24.45
N THR A 381 18.57 6.88 -23.19
CA THR A 381 19.94 6.96 -22.69
C THR A 381 20.18 5.87 -21.63
N GLY A 382 21.44 5.46 -21.46
CA GLY A 382 21.81 4.35 -20.59
C GLY A 382 21.81 3.01 -21.32
N PRO A 383 21.69 1.86 -20.62
CA PRO A 383 21.34 1.73 -19.19
C PRO A 383 22.51 2.08 -18.24
N PHE A 384 22.17 2.79 -17.16
CA PHE A 384 23.11 3.23 -16.13
C PHE A 384 23.10 2.28 -14.92
N ARG A 385 24.25 2.14 -14.25
CA ARG A 385 24.43 1.25 -13.11
C ARG A 385 24.30 1.94 -11.76
N SER A 386 24.14 3.25 -11.74
CA SER A 386 23.89 4.02 -10.53
C SER A 386 22.69 4.96 -10.69
N MET A 387 22.07 5.34 -9.56
CA MET A 387 21.01 6.35 -9.58
C MET A 387 21.56 7.72 -9.94
N GLN A 388 22.78 8.04 -9.51
CA GLN A 388 23.41 9.34 -9.82
C GLN A 388 23.58 9.53 -11.33
N GLU A 389 24.19 8.57 -12.05
CA GLU A 389 24.36 8.66 -13.50
C GLU A 389 23.04 8.78 -14.25
N ALA A 390 22.04 7.97 -13.88
CA ALA A 390 20.71 8.03 -14.48
C ALA A 390 20.01 9.38 -14.20
N PHE A 391 20.13 9.89 -12.98
CA PHE A 391 19.59 11.18 -12.59
C PHE A 391 20.24 12.33 -13.37
N ASP A 392 21.57 12.36 -13.44
CA ASP A 392 22.33 13.42 -14.12
C ASP A 392 21.99 13.47 -15.61
N SER A 393 21.87 12.30 -16.26
CA SER A 393 21.43 12.18 -17.65
C SER A 393 20.01 12.76 -17.84
N ALA A 394 19.04 12.32 -17.03
CA ALA A 394 17.66 12.78 -17.14
C ALA A 394 17.51 14.27 -16.82
N TYR A 395 18.24 14.78 -15.83
CA TYR A 395 18.23 16.19 -15.43
C TYR A 395 18.85 17.09 -16.50
N THR A 396 19.98 16.68 -17.09
CA THR A 396 20.61 17.41 -18.21
C THR A 396 19.66 17.56 -19.39
N LEU A 397 19.04 16.46 -19.81
CA LEU A 397 18.04 16.46 -20.88
C LEU A 397 16.81 17.35 -20.53
N ALA A 398 16.38 17.36 -19.28
CA ALA A 398 15.29 18.22 -18.84
C ALA A 398 15.66 19.71 -18.91
N LYS A 399 16.90 20.08 -18.55
CA LYS A 399 17.43 21.46 -18.67
C LYS A 399 17.48 21.89 -20.14
N GLU A 400 17.95 21.03 -21.04
CA GLU A 400 17.99 21.33 -22.48
C GLU A 400 16.59 21.59 -23.04
N VAL A 401 15.62 20.72 -22.74
CA VAL A 401 14.23 20.90 -23.21
C VAL A 401 13.61 22.16 -22.59
N LYS A 402 13.89 22.44 -21.32
CA LYS A 402 13.44 23.68 -20.67
C LYS A 402 13.99 24.91 -21.36
N ALA A 403 15.29 24.96 -21.63
CA ALA A 403 15.95 26.08 -22.30
C ALA A 403 15.33 26.37 -23.67
N ASN A 404 14.97 25.32 -24.42
CA ASN A 404 14.39 25.44 -25.76
C ASN A 404 12.90 25.78 -25.76
N THR A 405 12.14 25.42 -24.69
CA THR A 405 10.67 25.57 -24.67
C THR A 405 10.17 26.63 -23.70
N ASN A 406 10.99 27.03 -22.75
CA ASN A 406 10.65 27.88 -21.60
C ASN A 406 9.40 27.42 -20.84
N LYS A 407 9.22 26.07 -20.74
CA LYS A 407 8.09 25.45 -20.05
C LYS A 407 8.59 24.60 -18.90
N MET A 408 7.77 24.51 -17.83
CA MET A 408 8.01 23.60 -16.72
C MET A 408 8.23 22.18 -17.24
N GLN A 409 9.26 21.52 -16.74
CA GLN A 409 9.60 20.13 -17.02
C GLN A 409 9.39 19.27 -15.78
N VAL A 410 9.28 17.96 -15.96
CA VAL A 410 9.19 16.99 -14.87
C VAL A 410 10.25 15.92 -15.04
N VAL A 411 11.09 15.69 -14.06
CA VAL A 411 11.95 14.50 -13.97
C VAL A 411 11.26 13.51 -13.02
N ILE A 412 10.87 12.37 -13.54
CA ILE A 412 10.18 11.33 -12.75
C ILE A 412 10.96 10.03 -12.71
N LEU A 413 11.25 9.55 -11.49
CA LEU A 413 11.64 8.17 -11.27
C LEU A 413 10.38 7.30 -11.19
N SER A 414 10.06 6.56 -12.25
CA SER A 414 8.95 5.60 -12.27
C SER A 414 9.38 4.33 -13.02
N PRO A 415 10.06 3.42 -12.31
CA PRO A 415 10.86 2.36 -12.92
C PRO A 415 10.08 1.34 -13.75
N GLY A 416 8.84 1.04 -13.38
CA GLY A 416 8.06 -0.03 -14.01
C GLY A 416 8.66 -1.43 -13.83
N ALA A 417 9.65 -1.57 -12.96
CA ALA A 417 10.39 -2.80 -12.68
C ALA A 417 10.85 -2.85 -11.22
N THR A 418 11.24 -4.03 -10.74
CA THR A 418 11.80 -4.18 -9.38
C THR A 418 13.24 -3.65 -9.29
N SER A 419 13.77 -3.54 -8.08
CA SER A 419 15.02 -2.83 -7.78
C SER A 419 16.21 -3.72 -7.42
N PHE A 420 16.01 -5.06 -7.32
CA PHE A 420 16.90 -5.97 -6.57
C PHE A 420 18.35 -6.14 -7.09
N GLU A 421 18.65 -5.78 -8.32
CA GLU A 421 20.03 -5.93 -8.85
C GLU A 421 20.94 -4.74 -8.51
N LEU A 422 20.38 -3.53 -8.46
CA LEU A 422 21.12 -2.29 -8.20
C LEU A 422 20.86 -1.70 -6.80
N PHE A 423 19.75 -2.06 -6.17
CA PHE A 423 19.29 -1.47 -4.91
C PHE A 423 18.79 -2.56 -3.97
N THR A 424 18.84 -2.28 -2.67
CA THR A 424 18.33 -3.21 -1.64
C THR A 424 16.83 -3.47 -1.81
N ASN A 425 16.06 -2.42 -2.11
CA ASN A 425 14.62 -2.46 -2.37
C ASN A 425 14.17 -1.18 -3.08
N GLU A 426 12.87 -1.05 -3.35
CA GLU A 426 12.29 0.13 -3.99
C GLU A 426 12.39 1.40 -3.14
N PHE A 427 12.47 1.30 -1.82
CA PHE A 427 12.63 2.45 -0.95
C PHE A 427 14.06 3.00 -1.01
N ASP A 428 15.07 2.14 -0.93
CA ASP A 428 16.48 2.51 -1.13
C ASP A 428 16.69 3.18 -2.49
N ARG A 429 16.09 2.64 -3.56
CA ARG A 429 16.11 3.27 -4.89
C ARG A 429 15.53 4.67 -4.88
N GLY A 430 14.40 4.85 -4.21
CA GLY A 430 13.73 6.15 -4.12
C GLY A 430 14.47 7.15 -3.22
N ASP A 431 15.11 6.69 -2.14
CA ASP A 431 15.91 7.54 -1.27
C ASP A 431 17.16 8.04 -1.97
N LYS A 432 17.82 7.19 -2.78
CA LYS A 432 18.95 7.62 -3.63
C LYS A 432 18.54 8.67 -4.66
N PHE A 433 17.34 8.56 -5.25
CA PHE A 433 16.81 9.61 -6.13
C PHE A 433 16.60 10.93 -5.38
N LYS A 434 16.01 10.87 -4.18
CA LYS A 434 15.82 12.08 -3.35
C LYS A 434 17.16 12.72 -2.96
N ALA A 435 18.17 11.91 -2.66
CA ALA A 435 19.50 12.41 -2.36
C ALA A 435 20.10 13.18 -3.56
N CYS A 436 19.96 12.65 -4.79
CA CYS A 436 20.39 13.37 -5.99
C CYS A 436 19.69 14.74 -6.14
N VAL A 437 18.37 14.79 -5.90
CA VAL A 437 17.60 16.06 -5.95
C VAL A 437 18.10 17.05 -4.89
N HIS A 438 18.32 16.60 -3.66
CA HIS A 438 18.77 17.46 -2.56
C HIS A 438 20.20 18.00 -2.80
N ASN A 439 21.07 17.26 -3.49
CA ASN A 439 22.43 17.69 -3.81
C ASN A 439 22.44 18.91 -4.77
N ILE A 440 21.48 19.01 -5.69
CA ILE A 440 21.36 20.21 -6.56
C ILE A 440 21.21 21.47 -5.71
N ASN A 441 20.36 21.45 -4.68
CA ASN A 441 20.15 22.61 -3.80
C ASN A 441 21.41 22.98 -3.01
N ASN A 442 22.23 21.99 -2.64
CA ASN A 442 23.47 22.24 -1.91
C ASN A 442 24.56 22.88 -2.80
N GLU A 443 24.64 22.46 -4.08
CA GLU A 443 25.56 23.03 -5.06
C GLU A 443 25.16 24.46 -5.48
N ALA A 444 23.87 24.75 -5.56
CA ALA A 444 23.36 26.08 -5.89
C ALA A 444 23.52 27.12 -4.75
N ASN A 445 23.75 26.65 -3.52
CA ASN A 445 23.95 27.50 -2.33
C ASN A 445 25.44 27.65 -1.93
N GLN A 446 26.36 27.08 -2.70
CA GLN A 446 27.81 27.27 -2.59
C GLN A 446 28.29 28.20 -3.71
#